data_7aac3b2d01668d52c1da02fb477b555d
#
_entry.id   7aac3b2d01668d52c1da02fb477b555d
#
_cell.length_a   1.000
_cell.length_b   1.000
_cell.length_c   1.000
_cell.angle_alpha   90.00
_cell.angle_beta   90.00
_cell.angle_gamma   90.00
#
_symmetry.space_group_name_H-M   'P 1'
#
loop_
_entity.id
_entity.type
_entity.pdbx_description
1 polymer ?
#
loop_
_entity_poly.entity_id
_entity_poly.type
_entity_poly.pdbx_seq_one_letter_code
_entity_poly.pdbx_strand_id
1 'polypeptide(L)'
;GKQHQLAAQEARRMTDSAAKALGTGRPDYNTTIEAFSNAAKLKAAPYYNQLQGVNLQIDDDLRGILARSEPFFAGSNLRSKVDNVGGATLKEALNPAATSVPLARLDVLKQTLYDMEEAGKRSGKLGLSRSIAKLRNELTNKLDDLSPKTQQGDSVYKLARDAYGGDMQLKNAVEQGRLIFREDAMNIRDTLRTMSQSEKDAFRLGVYQAIVDKTGKMSGRTELMNNYRDPAITDRLKAVFGSD
;
A
#
# COMPACT_ATOMS: atom_id res chain seq x y z
N GLY A 1 -23.36 8.01 -27.50
CA GLY A 1 -22.39 8.65 -28.39
C GLY A 1 -21.53 9.71 -27.71
N LYS A 2 -22.09 10.87 -27.33
CA LYS A 2 -21.30 12.02 -26.81
C LYS A 2 -20.69 11.78 -25.39
N GLN A 3 -21.43 11.15 -24.50
CA GLN A 3 -20.94 10.85 -23.13
C GLN A 3 -19.76 9.86 -23.11
N HIS A 4 -19.72 8.90 -24.04
CA HIS A 4 -18.60 7.99 -24.22
C HIS A 4 -17.33 8.67 -24.70
N GLN A 5 -17.47 9.67 -25.57
CA GLN A 5 -16.34 10.43 -26.08
C GLN A 5 -15.78 11.35 -25.00
N LEU A 6 -16.62 11.95 -24.16
CA LEU A 6 -16.20 12.81 -23.05
C LEU A 6 -15.46 12.02 -21.96
N ALA A 7 -15.99 10.88 -21.51
CA ALA A 7 -15.32 10.04 -20.53
C ALA A 7 -13.99 9.48 -21.05
N ALA A 8 -13.93 9.11 -22.33
CA ALA A 8 -12.69 8.66 -22.96
C ALA A 8 -11.67 9.80 -23.16
N GLN A 9 -12.14 11.03 -23.42
CA GLN A 9 -11.27 12.21 -23.51
C GLN A 9 -10.74 12.64 -22.14
N GLU A 10 -11.57 12.61 -21.09
CA GLU A 10 -11.13 12.92 -19.73
C GLU A 10 -10.15 11.87 -19.21
N ALA A 11 -10.44 10.60 -19.41
CA ALA A 11 -9.52 9.52 -19.07
C ALA A 11 -8.19 9.65 -19.82
N ARG A 12 -8.20 10.04 -21.12
CA ARG A 12 -6.96 10.33 -21.87
C ARG A 12 -6.22 11.53 -21.30
N ARG A 13 -6.90 12.63 -20.98
CA ARG A 13 -6.28 13.79 -20.35
C ARG A 13 -5.64 13.46 -19.00
N MET A 14 -6.31 12.63 -18.18
CA MET A 14 -5.78 12.17 -16.89
C MET A 14 -4.57 11.25 -17.07
N THR A 15 -4.62 10.33 -18.04
CA THR A 15 -3.50 9.46 -18.38
C THR A 15 -2.30 10.28 -18.87
N ASP A 16 -2.55 11.26 -19.75
CA ASP A 16 -1.51 12.13 -20.29
C ASP A 16 -0.93 13.06 -19.18
N SER A 17 -1.76 13.53 -18.24
CA SER A 17 -1.33 14.32 -17.08
C SER A 17 -0.51 13.50 -16.09
N ALA A 18 -0.94 12.26 -15.78
CA ALA A 18 -0.19 11.34 -14.94
C ALA A 18 1.13 10.94 -15.59
N ALA A 19 1.12 10.63 -16.89
CA ALA A 19 2.31 10.31 -17.67
C ALA A 19 3.30 11.49 -17.71
N LYS A 20 2.80 12.71 -17.86
CA LYS A 20 3.61 13.94 -17.85
C LYS A 20 4.19 14.22 -16.46
N ALA A 21 3.42 14.00 -15.40
CA ALA A 21 3.88 14.12 -14.02
C ALA A 21 4.96 13.10 -13.65
N LEU A 22 4.89 11.90 -14.26
CA LEU A 22 5.86 10.81 -14.08
C LEU A 22 7.03 10.88 -15.07
N GLY A 23 7.03 11.84 -16.02
CA GLY A 23 8.07 11.99 -17.05
C GLY A 23 8.11 10.85 -18.07
N THR A 24 7.05 10.07 -18.20
CA THR A 24 6.93 8.93 -19.14
C THR A 24 5.89 9.22 -20.21
N GLY A 25 6.03 8.62 -21.41
CA GLY A 25 4.99 8.58 -22.43
C GLY A 25 3.73 7.85 -21.93
N ARG A 26 2.76 7.51 -22.79
CA ARG A 26 1.55 6.75 -22.36
C ARG A 26 1.96 5.43 -21.68
N PRO A 27 1.97 5.36 -20.32
CA PRO A 27 2.33 4.13 -19.65
C PRO A 27 1.16 3.15 -19.71
N ASP A 28 1.47 1.87 -19.95
CA ASP A 28 0.54 0.81 -19.60
C ASP A 28 0.45 0.67 -18.06
N TYR A 29 -0.44 -0.20 -17.58
CA TYR A 29 -0.65 -0.40 -16.16
C TYR A 29 0.65 -0.81 -15.43
N ASN A 30 1.41 -1.75 -15.98
CA ASN A 30 2.61 -2.26 -15.33
C ASN A 30 3.67 -1.17 -15.23
N THR A 31 3.88 -0.42 -16.30
CA THR A 31 4.79 0.75 -16.33
C THR A 31 4.39 1.79 -15.29
N THR A 32 3.09 2.06 -15.13
CA THR A 32 2.59 3.01 -14.11
C THR A 32 2.86 2.52 -12.69
N ILE A 33 2.59 1.25 -12.40
CA ILE A 33 2.83 0.65 -11.09
C ILE A 33 4.33 0.63 -10.75
N GLU A 34 5.18 0.27 -11.73
CA GLU A 34 6.63 0.30 -11.58
C GLU A 34 7.15 1.71 -11.34
N ALA A 35 6.61 2.71 -12.06
CA ALA A 35 6.98 4.10 -11.88
C ALA A 35 6.67 4.60 -10.46
N PHE A 36 5.48 4.31 -9.90
CA PHE A 36 5.17 4.63 -8.51
C PHE A 36 6.07 3.91 -7.52
N SER A 37 6.33 2.62 -7.73
CA SER A 37 7.22 1.84 -6.86
C SER A 37 8.65 2.38 -6.87
N ASN A 38 9.16 2.76 -8.03
CA ASN A 38 10.50 3.32 -8.18
C ASN A 38 10.58 4.74 -7.62
N ALA A 39 9.57 5.58 -7.83
CA ALA A 39 9.49 6.91 -7.23
C ALA A 39 9.49 6.83 -5.71
N ALA A 40 8.71 5.92 -5.12
CA ALA A 40 8.69 5.67 -3.68
C ALA A 40 10.08 5.30 -3.14
N LYS A 41 10.77 4.37 -3.82
CA LYS A 41 12.13 3.95 -3.45
C LYS A 41 13.13 5.09 -3.54
N LEU A 42 13.10 5.87 -4.62
CA LEU A 42 14.02 6.99 -4.82
C LEU A 42 13.82 8.10 -3.78
N LYS A 43 12.56 8.45 -3.45
CA LYS A 43 12.25 9.45 -2.42
C LYS A 43 12.67 9.00 -1.03
N ALA A 44 12.51 7.73 -0.72
CA ALA A 44 12.84 7.18 0.60
C ALA A 44 14.33 6.86 0.76
N ALA A 45 15.06 6.59 -0.34
CA ALA A 45 16.46 6.15 -0.31
C ALA A 45 17.39 7.05 0.53
N PRO A 46 17.33 8.41 0.45
CA PRO A 46 18.21 9.27 1.27
C PRO A 46 18.05 9.04 2.77
N TYR A 47 16.82 8.77 3.23
CA TYR A 47 16.52 8.51 4.63
C TYR A 47 16.92 7.07 5.03
N TYR A 48 16.57 6.07 4.22
CA TYR A 48 16.99 4.69 4.49
C TYR A 48 18.50 4.52 4.48
N ASN A 49 19.23 5.25 3.64
CA ASN A 49 20.69 5.24 3.63
C ASN A 49 21.27 5.77 4.96
N GLN A 50 20.64 6.77 5.58
CA GLN A 50 21.04 7.26 6.90
C GLN A 50 20.76 6.23 8.03
N LEU A 51 19.84 5.31 7.80
CA LEU A 51 19.46 4.26 8.76
C LEU A 51 20.31 2.99 8.60
N GLN A 52 21.14 2.91 7.57
CA GLN A 52 22.03 1.76 7.38
C GLN A 52 23.03 1.67 8.54
N GLY A 53 23.12 0.48 9.13
CA GLY A 53 24.01 0.23 10.25
C GLY A 53 23.56 0.79 11.61
N VAL A 54 22.38 1.45 11.67
CA VAL A 54 21.84 1.92 12.95
C VAL A 54 21.40 0.73 13.79
N ASN A 55 21.97 0.63 15.00
CA ASN A 55 21.54 -0.31 16.03
C ASN A 55 20.73 0.45 17.09
N LEU A 56 19.58 -0.08 17.43
CA LEU A 56 18.71 0.46 18.47
C LEU A 56 18.97 -0.29 19.79
N GLN A 57 19.05 0.45 20.90
CA GLN A 57 19.14 -0.14 22.23
C GLN A 57 17.79 -0.80 22.57
N ILE A 58 17.86 -2.00 23.13
CA ILE A 58 16.67 -2.74 23.59
C ILE A 58 16.38 -2.31 25.02
N ASP A 59 15.55 -1.28 25.17
CA ASP A 59 15.00 -0.89 26.45
C ASP A 59 13.82 -1.81 26.86
N ASP A 60 13.32 -1.61 28.08
CA ASP A 60 12.25 -2.44 28.64
C ASP A 60 10.95 -2.34 27.82
N ASP A 61 10.64 -1.17 27.28
CA ASP A 61 9.45 -0.96 26.44
C ASP A 61 9.54 -1.74 25.14
N LEU A 62 10.70 -1.62 24.43
CA LEU A 62 10.90 -2.37 23.19
C LEU A 62 10.89 -3.87 23.48
N ARG A 63 11.53 -4.32 24.54
CA ARG A 63 11.53 -5.72 24.98
C ARG A 63 10.10 -6.21 25.28
N GLY A 64 9.28 -5.40 25.95
CA GLY A 64 7.88 -5.69 26.21
C GLY A 64 7.02 -5.81 24.95
N ILE A 65 7.24 -4.95 23.95
CA ILE A 65 6.57 -5.04 22.64
C ILE A 65 6.97 -6.33 21.91
N LEU A 66 8.27 -6.65 21.89
CA LEU A 66 8.80 -7.85 21.25
C LEU A 66 8.28 -9.14 21.91
N ALA A 67 8.25 -9.19 23.24
CA ALA A 67 7.71 -10.34 23.98
C ALA A 67 6.22 -10.59 23.66
N ARG A 68 5.42 -9.54 23.55
CA ARG A 68 4.00 -9.66 23.14
C ARG A 68 3.82 -10.06 21.68
N SER A 69 4.86 -9.94 20.84
CA SER A 69 4.83 -10.41 19.44
C SER A 69 5.06 -11.92 19.34
N GLU A 70 5.77 -12.53 20.28
CA GLU A 70 6.23 -13.92 20.22
C GLU A 70 5.10 -14.93 19.96
N PRO A 71 3.90 -14.86 20.61
CA PRO A 71 2.83 -15.82 20.38
C PRO A 71 2.34 -15.87 18.94
N PHE A 72 2.43 -14.77 18.20
CA PHE A 72 2.00 -14.71 16.80
C PHE A 72 2.96 -15.45 15.87
N PHE A 73 4.24 -15.48 16.22
CA PHE A 73 5.27 -16.20 15.46
C PHE A 73 5.32 -17.70 15.82
N ALA A 74 5.00 -18.06 17.07
CA ALA A 74 5.04 -19.45 17.52
C ALA A 74 3.96 -20.35 16.87
N GLY A 75 2.80 -19.77 16.50
CA GLY A 75 1.65 -20.48 15.92
C GLY A 75 1.57 -20.46 14.40
N SER A 76 2.44 -19.73 13.73
CA SER A 76 2.40 -19.57 12.27
C SER A 76 3.30 -20.58 11.59
N ASN A 77 2.72 -21.39 10.66
CA ASN A 77 3.50 -22.14 9.67
C ASN A 77 4.10 -21.14 8.66
N LEU A 78 5.09 -20.36 9.13
CA LEU A 78 5.76 -19.32 8.36
C LEU A 78 6.62 -19.99 7.28
N ARG A 79 6.14 -19.96 6.02
CA ARG A 79 6.81 -20.60 4.88
C ARG A 79 7.60 -19.62 4.01
N SER A 80 7.48 -18.29 4.25
CA SER A 80 8.19 -17.29 3.46
C SER A 80 9.57 -16.96 4.04
N LYS A 81 10.51 -16.49 3.19
CA LYS A 81 11.82 -16.02 3.66
C LYS A 81 11.72 -14.81 4.60
N VAL A 82 10.74 -13.96 4.38
CA VAL A 82 10.48 -12.74 5.17
C VAL A 82 10.04 -13.14 6.59
N ASP A 83 9.17 -14.13 6.69
CA ASP A 83 8.68 -14.65 7.96
C ASP A 83 9.82 -15.26 8.80
N ASN A 84 10.71 -16.02 8.16
CA ASN A 84 11.87 -16.61 8.82
C ASN A 84 12.83 -15.54 9.37
N VAL A 85 13.04 -14.45 8.65
CA VAL A 85 13.90 -13.34 9.10
C VAL A 85 13.27 -12.60 10.27
N GLY A 86 11.94 -12.34 10.22
CA GLY A 86 11.19 -11.74 11.33
C GLY A 86 11.26 -12.58 12.60
N GLY A 87 10.99 -13.88 12.50
CA GLY A 87 11.08 -14.81 13.62
C GLY A 87 12.49 -14.97 14.20
N ALA A 88 13.51 -15.00 13.35
CA ALA A 88 14.90 -15.03 13.79
C ALA A 88 15.30 -13.74 14.53
N THR A 89 14.89 -12.59 14.00
CA THR A 89 15.10 -11.28 14.63
C THR A 89 14.45 -11.22 16.00
N LEU A 90 13.22 -11.71 16.13
CA LEU A 90 12.49 -11.74 17.38
C LEU A 90 13.23 -12.56 18.44
N LYS A 91 13.68 -13.78 18.10
CA LYS A 91 14.46 -14.63 18.98
C LYS A 91 15.77 -13.97 19.43
N GLU A 92 16.49 -13.33 18.51
CA GLU A 92 17.73 -12.63 18.79
C GLU A 92 17.49 -11.45 19.75
N ALA A 93 16.48 -10.63 19.47
CA ALA A 93 16.14 -9.46 20.28
C ALA A 93 15.56 -9.80 21.66
N LEU A 94 14.91 -10.94 21.82
CA LEU A 94 14.41 -11.44 23.10
C LEU A 94 15.48 -12.18 23.93
N ASN A 95 16.66 -12.45 23.37
CA ASN A 95 17.76 -12.99 24.16
C ASN A 95 18.09 -12.02 25.32
N PRO A 96 18.14 -12.48 26.58
CA PRO A 96 18.46 -11.62 27.73
C PRO A 96 19.80 -10.90 27.61
N ALA A 97 20.76 -11.50 26.89
CA ALA A 97 22.10 -10.92 26.66
C ALA A 97 22.11 -9.87 25.52
N ALA A 98 21.02 -9.76 24.71
CA ALA A 98 20.96 -8.79 23.65
C ALA A 98 20.69 -7.39 24.22
N THR A 99 21.61 -6.47 24.00
CA THR A 99 21.48 -5.06 24.41
C THR A 99 21.06 -4.15 23.27
N SER A 100 21.25 -4.58 22.03
CA SER A 100 20.88 -3.81 20.84
C SER A 100 20.48 -4.72 19.69
N VAL A 101 19.76 -4.16 18.73
CA VAL A 101 19.31 -4.85 17.51
C VAL A 101 19.32 -3.88 16.33
N PRO A 102 19.74 -4.32 15.11
CA PRO A 102 19.72 -3.47 13.94
C PRO A 102 18.29 -2.98 13.61
N LEU A 103 18.13 -1.67 13.39
CA LEU A 103 16.85 -1.07 13.01
C LEU A 103 16.26 -1.75 11.78
N ALA A 104 17.07 -2.04 10.77
CA ALA A 104 16.65 -2.72 9.55
C ALA A 104 15.98 -4.08 9.83
N ARG A 105 16.45 -4.83 10.83
CA ARG A 105 15.85 -6.11 11.24
C ARG A 105 14.51 -5.91 11.93
N LEU A 106 14.35 -4.87 12.74
CA LEU A 106 13.08 -4.53 13.37
C LEU A 106 12.06 -4.02 12.33
N ASP A 107 12.53 -3.36 11.27
CA ASP A 107 11.66 -2.97 10.15
C ASP A 107 11.12 -4.21 9.41
N VAL A 108 11.95 -5.24 9.20
CA VAL A 108 11.49 -6.54 8.66
C VAL A 108 10.48 -7.21 9.60
N LEU A 109 10.71 -7.18 10.90
CA LEU A 109 9.76 -7.71 11.89
C LEU A 109 8.40 -6.98 11.80
N LYS A 110 8.42 -5.66 11.72
CA LYS A 110 7.21 -4.84 11.53
C LYS A 110 6.49 -5.21 10.23
N GLN A 111 7.23 -5.42 9.13
CA GLN A 111 6.67 -5.86 7.85
C GLN A 111 6.00 -7.23 7.97
N THR A 112 6.64 -8.16 8.67
CA THR A 112 6.07 -9.49 8.93
C THR A 112 4.75 -9.39 9.72
N LEU A 113 4.69 -8.52 10.73
CA LEU A 113 3.44 -8.27 11.46
C LEU A 113 2.35 -7.68 10.55
N TYR A 114 2.70 -6.80 9.61
CA TYR A 114 1.75 -6.29 8.62
C TYR A 114 1.19 -7.40 7.73
N ASP A 115 2.04 -8.29 7.23
CA ASP A 115 1.62 -9.41 6.38
C ASP A 115 0.69 -10.38 7.13
N MET A 116 0.97 -10.63 8.43
CA MET A 116 0.10 -11.41 9.32
C MET A 116 -1.25 -10.72 9.58
N GLU A 117 -1.26 -9.41 9.78
CA GLU A 117 -2.48 -8.61 9.92
C GLU A 117 -3.36 -8.76 8.68
N GLU A 118 -2.80 -8.58 7.49
CA GLU A 118 -3.50 -8.70 6.23
C GLU A 118 -4.00 -10.13 5.95
N ALA A 119 -3.21 -11.14 6.30
CA ALA A 119 -3.64 -12.53 6.25
C ALA A 119 -4.82 -12.82 7.20
N GLY A 120 -4.79 -12.24 8.39
CA GLY A 120 -5.89 -12.29 9.36
C GLY A 120 -7.18 -11.68 8.82
N LYS A 121 -7.09 -10.51 8.18
CA LYS A 121 -8.25 -9.86 7.53
C LYS A 121 -8.84 -10.74 6.44
N ARG A 122 -8.01 -11.25 5.52
CA ARG A 122 -8.44 -12.11 4.42
C ARG A 122 -9.07 -13.42 4.88
N SER A 123 -8.64 -13.96 6.02
CA SER A 123 -9.19 -15.20 6.61
C SER A 123 -10.37 -14.98 7.56
N GLY A 124 -10.87 -13.73 7.68
CA GLY A 124 -11.98 -13.39 8.57
C GLY A 124 -11.64 -13.38 10.07
N LYS A 125 -10.36 -13.54 10.45
CA LYS A 125 -9.89 -13.51 11.84
C LYS A 125 -9.68 -12.08 12.32
N LEU A 126 -10.74 -11.27 12.31
CA LEU A 126 -10.67 -9.82 12.56
C LEU A 126 -10.14 -9.46 13.96
N GLY A 127 -10.44 -10.27 14.99
CA GLY A 127 -9.92 -10.05 16.34
C GLY A 127 -8.40 -10.19 16.39
N LEU A 128 -7.87 -11.26 15.80
CA LEU A 128 -6.44 -11.50 15.67
C LEU A 128 -5.75 -10.38 14.89
N SER A 129 -6.31 -10.00 13.76
CA SER A 129 -5.80 -8.93 12.90
C SER A 129 -5.70 -7.59 13.66
N ARG A 130 -6.73 -7.23 14.46
CA ARG A 130 -6.71 -6.01 15.30
C ARG A 130 -5.60 -6.05 16.36
N SER A 131 -5.39 -7.21 17.00
CA SER A 131 -4.33 -7.36 18.00
C SER A 131 -2.94 -7.20 17.39
N ILE A 132 -2.72 -7.79 16.22
CA ILE A 132 -1.46 -7.66 15.47
C ILE A 132 -1.27 -6.20 15.00
N ALA A 133 -2.31 -5.55 14.48
CA ALA A 133 -2.26 -4.14 14.07
C ALA A 133 -1.86 -3.22 15.21
N LYS A 134 -2.44 -3.41 16.40
CA LYS A 134 -2.07 -2.65 17.60
C LYS A 134 -0.59 -2.80 17.92
N LEU A 135 -0.10 -4.04 17.95
CA LEU A 135 1.28 -4.34 18.26
C LEU A 135 2.26 -3.77 17.23
N ARG A 136 1.93 -3.89 15.94
CA ARG A 136 2.69 -3.30 14.85
C ARG A 136 2.77 -1.78 14.96
N ASN A 137 1.69 -1.12 15.37
CA ASN A 137 1.67 0.33 15.57
C ASN A 137 2.53 0.74 16.79
N GLU A 138 2.46 0.01 17.89
CA GLU A 138 3.32 0.23 19.05
C GLU A 138 4.81 0.09 18.68
N LEU A 139 5.17 -0.98 17.94
CA LEU A 139 6.53 -1.16 17.43
C LEU A 139 6.94 -0.01 16.52
N THR A 140 6.08 0.41 15.59
CA THR A 140 6.37 1.51 14.68
C THR A 140 6.65 2.81 15.42
N ASN A 141 5.83 3.16 16.42
CA ASN A 141 6.02 4.35 17.25
C ASN A 141 7.36 4.27 18.02
N LYS A 142 7.67 3.09 18.58
CA LYS A 142 8.93 2.89 19.30
C LYS A 142 10.15 3.01 18.38
N LEU A 143 10.07 2.52 17.14
CA LEU A 143 11.13 2.71 16.15
C LEU A 143 11.30 4.18 15.77
N ASP A 144 10.20 4.93 15.65
CA ASP A 144 10.25 6.38 15.43
C ASP A 144 10.94 7.09 16.60
N ASP A 145 10.63 6.72 17.83
CA ASP A 145 11.21 7.33 19.04
C ASP A 145 12.71 7.06 19.16
N LEU A 146 13.13 5.83 18.91
CA LEU A 146 14.52 5.40 19.02
C LEU A 146 15.39 5.72 17.80
N SER A 147 14.78 6.05 16.66
CA SER A 147 15.48 6.40 15.42
C SER A 147 16.29 7.68 15.56
N PRO A 148 17.42 7.80 14.85
CA PRO A 148 18.13 9.08 14.70
C PRO A 148 17.16 10.21 14.33
N LYS A 149 17.45 11.41 14.84
CA LYS A 149 16.67 12.61 14.58
C LYS A 149 17.40 13.53 13.61
N THR A 150 16.65 14.24 12.78
CA THR A 150 17.17 15.35 11.97
C THR A 150 17.52 16.55 12.87
N GLN A 151 18.16 17.57 12.30
CA GLN A 151 18.43 18.83 13.01
C GLN A 151 17.12 19.53 13.47
N GLN A 152 15.99 19.27 12.80
CA GLN A 152 14.66 19.77 13.15
C GLN A 152 13.96 18.91 14.20
N GLY A 153 14.56 17.79 14.63
CA GLY A 153 14.00 16.88 15.62
C GLY A 153 13.10 15.78 15.05
N ASP A 154 12.92 15.70 13.72
CA ASP A 154 12.10 14.67 13.08
C ASP A 154 12.80 13.32 13.08
N SER A 155 12.04 12.24 13.28
CA SER A 155 12.55 10.87 13.14
C SER A 155 12.93 10.59 11.69
N VAL A 156 14.19 10.20 11.45
CA VAL A 156 14.66 9.79 10.11
C VAL A 156 13.86 8.58 9.61
N TYR A 157 13.51 7.65 10.50
CA TYR A 157 12.71 6.48 10.15
C TYR A 157 11.28 6.85 9.75
N LYS A 158 10.67 7.81 10.46
CA LYS A 158 9.35 8.34 10.06
C LYS A 158 9.41 9.00 8.69
N LEU A 159 10.40 9.86 8.44
CA LEU A 159 10.58 10.51 7.13
C LEU A 159 10.78 9.49 6.00
N ALA A 160 11.54 8.41 6.25
CA ALA A 160 11.72 7.32 5.29
C ALA A 160 10.38 6.66 4.93
N ARG A 161 9.56 6.35 5.94
CA ARG A 161 8.24 5.72 5.75
C ARG A 161 7.26 6.65 5.04
N ASP A 162 7.22 7.93 5.42
CA ASP A 162 6.33 8.91 4.82
C ASP A 162 6.69 9.15 3.34
N ALA A 163 8.00 9.26 3.03
CA ALA A 163 8.49 9.39 1.67
C ALA A 163 8.17 8.17 0.79
N TYR A 164 8.22 6.97 1.36
CA TYR A 164 7.84 5.73 0.67
C TYR A 164 6.32 5.58 0.54
N GLY A 165 5.58 5.94 1.59
CA GLY A 165 4.15 5.66 1.74
C GLY A 165 3.29 6.43 0.74
N GLY A 166 3.63 7.67 0.42
CA GLY A 166 2.82 8.51 -0.47
C GLY A 166 2.66 7.90 -1.87
N ASP A 167 3.75 7.51 -2.52
CA ASP A 167 3.70 6.90 -3.85
C ASP A 167 3.12 5.48 -3.81
N MET A 168 3.29 4.75 -2.71
CA MET A 168 2.66 3.44 -2.53
C MET A 168 1.15 3.55 -2.34
N GLN A 169 0.65 4.61 -1.72
CA GLN A 169 -0.79 4.89 -1.66
C GLN A 169 -1.36 5.16 -3.06
N LEU A 170 -0.65 5.90 -3.90
CA LEU A 170 -1.05 6.11 -5.29
C LEU A 170 -1.06 4.79 -6.09
N LYS A 171 -0.03 3.96 -5.93
CA LYS A 171 0.00 2.61 -6.51
C LYS A 171 -1.22 1.79 -6.10
N ASN A 172 -1.51 1.73 -4.80
CA ASN A 172 -2.64 0.98 -4.26
C ASN A 172 -3.97 1.51 -4.80
N ALA A 173 -4.11 2.84 -4.96
CA ALA A 173 -5.29 3.45 -5.55
C ALA A 173 -5.50 3.02 -7.02
N VAL A 174 -4.43 2.96 -7.82
CA VAL A 174 -4.49 2.42 -9.19
C VAL A 174 -4.94 0.96 -9.18
N GLU A 175 -4.36 0.12 -8.32
CA GLU A 175 -4.72 -1.29 -8.20
C GLU A 175 -6.18 -1.49 -7.80
N GLN A 176 -6.69 -0.69 -6.84
CA GLN A 176 -8.09 -0.70 -6.44
C GLN A 176 -9.02 -0.26 -7.58
N GLY A 177 -8.66 0.80 -8.31
CA GLY A 177 -9.42 1.26 -9.48
C GLY A 177 -9.54 0.17 -10.55
N ARG A 178 -8.51 -0.64 -10.74
CA ARG A 178 -8.52 -1.77 -11.69
C ARG A 178 -9.54 -2.85 -11.32
N LEU A 179 -9.91 -2.95 -10.06
CA LEU A 179 -10.90 -3.92 -9.59
C LEU A 179 -12.35 -3.40 -9.69
N ILE A 180 -12.61 -2.26 -10.32
CA ILE A 180 -13.91 -1.58 -10.41
C ILE A 180 -15.08 -2.51 -10.79
N PHE A 181 -14.84 -3.47 -11.66
CA PHE A 181 -15.88 -4.41 -12.11
C PHE A 181 -16.19 -5.53 -11.11
N ARG A 182 -15.41 -5.64 -10.02
CA ARG A 182 -15.59 -6.62 -8.94
C ARG A 182 -16.22 -6.02 -7.69
N GLU A 183 -16.20 -4.69 -7.57
CA GLU A 183 -16.72 -3.94 -6.42
C GLU A 183 -18.14 -3.46 -6.67
N ASP A 184 -18.93 -3.20 -5.61
CA ASP A 184 -20.21 -2.54 -5.74
C ASP A 184 -20.07 -0.99 -5.68
N ALA A 185 -21.07 -0.29 -6.20
CA ALA A 185 -21.04 1.17 -6.30
C ALA A 185 -20.99 1.87 -4.93
N MET A 186 -21.49 1.25 -3.86
CA MET A 186 -21.48 1.81 -2.51
C MET A 186 -20.08 1.74 -1.93
N ASN A 187 -19.41 0.59 -2.01
CA ASN A 187 -18.03 0.42 -1.58
C ASN A 187 -17.07 1.36 -2.33
N ILE A 188 -17.30 1.55 -3.63
CA ILE A 188 -16.53 2.50 -4.45
C ILE A 188 -16.67 3.93 -3.90
N ARG A 189 -17.90 4.39 -3.62
CA ARG A 189 -18.14 5.73 -3.07
C ARG A 189 -17.47 5.91 -1.70
N ASP A 190 -17.56 4.92 -0.83
CA ASP A 190 -16.96 4.96 0.49
C ASP A 190 -15.43 4.98 0.42
N THR A 191 -14.84 4.19 -0.46
CA THR A 191 -13.41 4.20 -0.74
C THR A 191 -12.95 5.57 -1.23
N LEU A 192 -13.64 6.15 -2.22
CA LEU A 192 -13.30 7.46 -2.77
C LEU A 192 -13.45 8.61 -1.76
N ARG A 193 -14.35 8.51 -0.77
CA ARG A 193 -14.50 9.51 0.29
C ARG A 193 -13.25 9.60 1.19
N THR A 194 -12.56 8.50 1.40
CA THR A 194 -11.35 8.45 2.24
C THR A 194 -10.07 8.83 1.50
N MET A 195 -10.10 8.89 0.18
CA MET A 195 -8.95 9.19 -0.67
C MET A 195 -8.70 10.69 -0.80
N SER A 196 -7.43 11.08 -0.82
CA SER A 196 -6.97 12.40 -1.26
C SER A 196 -7.25 12.61 -2.76
N GLN A 197 -7.16 13.83 -3.26
CA GLN A 197 -7.38 14.10 -4.68
C GLN A 197 -6.41 13.32 -5.58
N SER A 198 -5.12 13.25 -5.20
CA SER A 198 -4.11 12.50 -5.95
C SER A 198 -4.42 10.99 -5.99
N GLU A 199 -4.91 10.43 -4.89
CA GLU A 199 -5.34 9.02 -4.83
C GLU A 199 -6.59 8.78 -5.69
N LYS A 200 -7.56 9.71 -5.70
CA LYS A 200 -8.72 9.64 -6.59
C LYS A 200 -8.32 9.64 -8.07
N ASP A 201 -7.37 10.47 -8.44
CA ASP A 201 -6.87 10.53 -9.82
C ASP A 201 -6.12 9.24 -10.19
N ALA A 202 -5.33 8.69 -9.27
CA ALA A 202 -4.68 7.39 -9.44
C ALA A 202 -5.71 6.25 -9.54
N PHE A 203 -6.76 6.26 -8.71
CA PHE A 203 -7.87 5.30 -8.80
C PHE A 203 -8.58 5.37 -10.16
N ARG A 204 -8.88 6.57 -10.65
CA ARG A 204 -9.50 6.78 -11.98
C ARG A 204 -8.62 6.24 -13.11
N LEU A 205 -7.29 6.38 -12.99
CA LEU A 205 -6.34 5.78 -13.92
C LEU A 205 -6.47 4.25 -13.93
N GLY A 206 -6.58 3.62 -12.78
CA GLY A 206 -6.83 2.17 -12.66
C GLY A 206 -8.14 1.74 -13.32
N VAL A 207 -9.23 2.49 -13.11
CA VAL A 207 -10.52 2.26 -13.75
C VAL A 207 -10.40 2.36 -15.28
N TYR A 208 -9.71 3.38 -15.77
CA TYR A 208 -9.47 3.53 -17.22
C TYR A 208 -8.73 2.33 -17.79
N GLN A 209 -7.66 1.86 -17.13
CA GLN A 209 -6.93 0.67 -17.55
C GLN A 209 -7.83 -0.58 -17.59
N ALA A 210 -8.70 -0.76 -16.57
CA ALA A 210 -9.65 -1.87 -16.56
C ALA A 210 -10.64 -1.83 -17.73
N ILE A 211 -11.09 -0.63 -18.13
CA ILE A 211 -11.96 -0.42 -19.30
C ILE A 211 -11.21 -0.76 -20.59
N VAL A 212 -9.97 -0.28 -20.74
CA VAL A 212 -9.11 -0.54 -21.91
C VAL A 212 -8.83 -2.03 -22.06
N ASP A 213 -8.47 -2.71 -20.96
CA ASP A 213 -8.19 -4.14 -20.94
C ASP A 213 -9.42 -4.97 -21.37
N LYS A 214 -10.63 -4.57 -20.93
CA LYS A 214 -11.89 -5.21 -21.36
C LYS A 214 -12.23 -4.91 -22.83
N THR A 215 -12.01 -3.69 -23.31
CA THR A 215 -12.34 -3.29 -24.68
C THR A 215 -11.30 -3.73 -25.71
N GLY A 216 -10.08 -4.02 -25.29
CA GLY A 216 -9.00 -4.51 -26.15
C GLY A 216 -9.26 -5.89 -26.73
N LYS A 217 -10.11 -6.71 -26.09
CA LYS A 217 -10.52 -8.03 -26.58
C LYS A 217 -11.85 -7.91 -27.33
N MET A 218 -11.97 -8.51 -28.52
CA MET A 218 -13.21 -8.45 -29.33
C MET A 218 -14.44 -8.98 -28.58
N SER A 219 -14.30 -10.06 -27.82
CA SER A 219 -15.33 -10.57 -26.92
C SER A 219 -15.68 -9.57 -25.80
N GLY A 220 -14.69 -8.83 -25.30
CA GLY A 220 -14.90 -7.81 -24.26
C GLY A 220 -15.64 -6.56 -24.75
N ARG A 221 -15.51 -6.19 -26.02
CA ARG A 221 -16.27 -5.06 -26.60
C ARG A 221 -17.76 -5.34 -26.63
N THR A 222 -18.16 -6.52 -27.08
CA THR A 222 -19.56 -6.94 -27.13
C THR A 222 -20.13 -7.08 -25.72
N GLU A 223 -19.34 -7.64 -24.80
CA GLU A 223 -19.70 -7.77 -23.40
C GLU A 223 -19.83 -6.40 -22.72
N LEU A 224 -18.91 -5.45 -22.98
CA LEU A 224 -18.97 -4.10 -22.42
C LEU A 224 -20.17 -3.32 -22.99
N MET A 225 -20.45 -3.42 -24.28
CA MET A 225 -21.62 -2.79 -24.91
C MET A 225 -22.94 -3.33 -24.36
N ASN A 226 -23.00 -4.65 -24.10
CA ASN A 226 -24.15 -5.27 -23.46
C ASN A 226 -24.24 -4.90 -21.97
N ASN A 227 -23.12 -4.85 -21.27
CA ASN A 227 -23.02 -4.51 -19.86
C ASN A 227 -23.19 -3.00 -19.59
N TYR A 228 -22.98 -2.13 -20.58
CA TYR A 228 -23.28 -0.69 -20.45
C TYR A 228 -24.79 -0.40 -20.32
N ARG A 229 -25.62 -1.38 -20.66
CA ARG A 229 -27.06 -1.38 -20.37
C ARG A 229 -27.36 -1.91 -18.97
N ASP A 230 -26.36 -2.49 -18.28
CA ASP A 230 -26.50 -2.94 -16.90
C ASP A 230 -26.44 -1.73 -15.95
N PRO A 231 -27.52 -1.42 -15.23
CA PRO A 231 -27.56 -0.33 -14.26
C PRO A 231 -26.41 -0.41 -13.23
N ALA A 232 -26.00 -1.62 -12.82
CA ALA A 232 -24.96 -1.81 -11.84
C ALA A 232 -23.58 -1.32 -12.33
N ILE A 233 -23.25 -1.50 -13.60
CA ILE A 233 -22.00 -0.98 -14.19
C ILE A 233 -22.06 0.53 -14.35
N THR A 234 -23.20 1.02 -14.82
CA THR A 234 -23.44 2.46 -14.94
C THR A 234 -23.30 3.15 -13.58
N ASP A 235 -23.84 2.58 -12.51
CA ASP A 235 -23.75 3.15 -11.16
C ASP A 235 -22.32 3.14 -10.59
N ARG A 236 -21.53 2.12 -10.91
CA ARG A 236 -20.10 2.08 -10.57
C ARG A 236 -19.32 3.20 -11.27
N LEU A 237 -19.52 3.37 -12.56
CA LEU A 237 -18.85 4.40 -13.34
C LEU A 237 -19.29 5.81 -12.92
N LYS A 238 -20.57 6.01 -12.61
CA LYS A 238 -21.08 7.27 -12.02
C LYS A 238 -20.46 7.55 -10.67
N ALA A 239 -20.22 6.53 -9.83
CA ALA A 239 -19.56 6.70 -8.55
C ALA A 239 -18.12 7.25 -8.69
N VAL A 240 -17.43 6.90 -9.79
CA VAL A 240 -16.04 7.31 -10.05
C VAL A 240 -15.93 8.65 -10.77
N PHE A 241 -16.75 8.86 -11.79
CA PHE A 241 -16.64 9.99 -12.73
C PHE A 241 -17.73 11.06 -12.55
N GLY A 242 -18.70 10.82 -11.68
CA GLY A 242 -19.86 11.70 -11.51
C GLY A 242 -21.01 11.38 -12.48
N SER A 243 -22.11 12.12 -12.32
CA SER A 243 -23.37 11.87 -13.04
C SER A 243 -23.51 12.64 -14.36
N ASP A 244 -22.44 13.23 -14.89
CA ASP A 244 -22.47 14.02 -16.13
C ASP A 244 -22.19 13.20 -17.39
#